data_95751e72cff59c021fc709ccfa8bd03f
#
_entry.id   95751e72cff59c021fc709ccfa8bd03f
#
_cell.length_a   1.000
_cell.length_b   1.000
_cell.length_c   1.000
_cell.angle_alpha   90.00
_cell.angle_beta   90.00
_cell.angle_gamma   90.00
#
_symmetry.space_group_name_H-M   'P 1'
#
loop_
_entity.id
_entity.type
_entity.pdbx_description
1 polymer ?
#
loop_
_entity_poly.entity_id
_entity_poly.type
_entity_poly.pdbx_seq_one_letter_code
_entity_poly.pdbx_strand_id
1 'polypeptide(L)' 'RRGTEGFVVIEFDVSPEGEVVDPYVVETDQPGYFERAVMRTIRRWAYEPYVYNGVPVTVNDVTARFTFKLTE' A
#
# COMPACT_ATOMS: atom_id res chain seq x y z
N ARG A 1 -22.24 4.20 -20.99
CA ARG A 1 -21.25 4.91 -20.23
C ARG A 1 -19.96 4.14 -20.12
N ARG A 2 -18.94 4.82 -19.91
CA ARG A 2 -17.63 4.17 -19.80
C ARG A 2 -17.24 3.98 -18.36
N GLY A 3 -16.31 3.09 -18.16
CA GLY A 3 -15.77 2.88 -16.85
C GLY A 3 -14.77 3.95 -16.48
N THR A 4 -14.43 3.97 -15.21
CA THR A 4 -13.40 4.86 -14.69
C THR A 4 -12.26 3.98 -14.19
N GLU A 5 -11.05 4.33 -14.57
CA GLU A 5 -9.87 3.62 -14.11
C GLU A 5 -8.96 4.58 -13.39
N GLY A 6 -8.26 4.04 -12.43
CA GLY A 6 -7.31 4.83 -11.71
C GLY A 6 -6.34 3.96 -10.96
N PHE A 7 -5.28 4.57 -10.45
CA PHE A 7 -4.32 3.83 -9.66
C PHE A 7 -3.82 4.69 -8.51
N VAL A 8 -3.33 4.02 -7.49
CA VAL A 8 -2.69 4.67 -6.35
C VAL A 8 -1.47 3.84 -6.00
N VAL A 9 -0.33 4.50 -5.87
CA VAL A 9 0.91 3.84 -5.45
C VAL A 9 1.22 4.30 -4.04
N ILE A 10 1.39 3.35 -3.15
CA ILE A 10 1.67 3.59 -1.74
C ILE A 10 3.05 3.09 -1.41
N GLU A 11 3.79 3.87 -0.63
CA GLU A 11 5.07 3.45 -0.11
C GLU A 11 4.98 3.38 1.40
N PHE A 12 5.63 2.37 1.97
CA PHE A 12 5.56 2.14 3.41
C PHE A 12 6.73 1.27 3.85
N ASP A 13 6.91 1.21 5.16
CA ASP A 13 7.86 0.29 5.74
C ASP A 13 7.10 -0.88 6.34
N VAL A 14 7.79 -2.01 6.51
CA VAL A 14 7.22 -3.17 7.18
C VAL A 14 8.03 -3.40 8.43
N SER A 15 7.34 -3.44 9.58
CA SER A 15 8.00 -3.61 10.86
C SER A 15 8.52 -5.04 11.02
N PRO A 16 9.37 -5.26 12.04
CA PRO A 16 9.83 -6.63 12.30
C PRO A 16 8.68 -7.60 12.56
N GLU A 17 7.53 -7.10 13.02
CA GLU A 17 6.36 -7.93 13.25
C GLU A 17 5.51 -8.15 12.00
N GLY A 18 5.88 -7.50 10.89
CA GLY A 18 5.13 -7.64 9.66
C GLY A 18 4.03 -6.62 9.47
N GLU A 19 4.01 -5.56 10.26
CA GLU A 19 2.98 -4.55 10.17
C GLU A 19 3.39 -3.42 9.25
N VAL A 20 2.41 -2.85 8.55
CA VAL A 20 2.63 -1.70 7.68
C VAL A 20 2.85 -0.47 8.56
N VAL A 21 3.92 0.27 8.30
CA VAL A 21 4.30 1.43 9.07
C VAL A 21 4.44 2.63 8.14
N ASP A 22 3.84 3.75 8.56
CA ASP A 22 3.98 5.04 7.88
C ASP A 22 3.66 4.98 6.39
N PRO A 23 2.50 4.45 6.01
CA PRO A 23 2.13 4.42 4.59
C PRO A 23 1.81 5.81 4.08
N TYR A 24 2.20 6.09 2.85
CA TYR A 24 1.84 7.35 2.22
C TYR A 24 1.74 7.16 0.71
N VAL A 25 0.97 8.05 0.08
CA VAL A 25 0.75 7.99 -1.35
C VAL A 25 1.93 8.67 -2.05
N VAL A 26 2.57 7.94 -2.96
CA VAL A 26 3.65 8.52 -3.75
C VAL A 26 3.19 8.94 -5.13
N GLU A 27 2.13 8.30 -5.63
CA GLU A 27 1.64 8.63 -6.96
C GLU A 27 0.19 8.21 -7.11
N THR A 28 -0.60 9.03 -7.77
CA THR A 28 -1.96 8.66 -8.13
C THR A 28 -2.37 9.50 -9.32
N ASP A 29 -3.18 8.93 -10.21
CA ASP A 29 -3.68 9.68 -11.35
C ASP A 29 -4.99 10.40 -11.05
N GLN A 30 -5.59 10.14 -9.90
CA GLN A 30 -6.85 10.78 -9.51
C GLN A 30 -6.77 11.18 -8.03
N PRO A 31 -6.04 12.27 -7.73
CA PRO A 31 -5.87 12.69 -6.34
C PRO A 31 -7.21 12.93 -5.67
N GLY A 32 -7.31 12.47 -4.42
CA GLY A 32 -8.49 12.70 -3.62
C GLY A 32 -9.63 11.74 -3.87
N TYR A 33 -9.45 10.77 -4.75
CA TYR A 33 -10.55 9.88 -5.12
C TYR A 33 -10.45 8.52 -4.43
N PHE A 34 -9.34 7.82 -4.59
CA PHE A 34 -9.21 6.47 -4.04
C PHE A 34 -8.31 6.40 -2.82
N GLU A 35 -7.62 7.46 -2.51
CA GLU A 35 -6.53 7.40 -1.52
C GLU A 35 -6.99 6.95 -0.16
N ARG A 36 -8.13 7.47 0.30
CA ARG A 36 -8.59 7.14 1.64
C ARG A 36 -8.93 5.66 1.75
N ALA A 37 -9.57 5.12 0.72
CA ALA A 37 -9.93 3.70 0.73
C ALA A 37 -8.68 2.83 0.71
N VAL A 38 -7.71 3.20 -0.10
CA VAL A 38 -6.47 2.43 -0.20
C VAL A 38 -5.71 2.49 1.13
N MET A 39 -5.62 3.67 1.72
CA MET A 39 -4.91 3.81 2.99
C MET A 39 -5.55 2.98 4.09
N ARG A 40 -6.89 2.94 4.11
CA ARG A 40 -7.60 2.13 5.10
C ARG A 40 -7.30 0.65 4.89
N THR A 41 -7.25 0.23 3.65
CA THR A 41 -7.00 -1.17 3.33
C THR A 41 -5.58 -1.57 3.66
N ILE A 42 -4.60 -0.74 3.26
CA ILE A 42 -3.21 -1.14 3.43
C ILE A 42 -2.81 -1.21 4.89
N ARG A 43 -3.46 -0.43 5.75
CA ARG A 43 -3.14 -0.46 7.17
C ARG A 43 -3.55 -1.76 7.84
N ARG A 44 -4.37 -2.56 7.16
CA ARG A 44 -4.78 -3.85 7.68
C ARG A 44 -3.93 -4.99 7.15
N TRP A 45 -3.02 -4.72 6.23
CA TRP A 45 -2.19 -5.75 5.65
C TRP A 45 -1.20 -6.26 6.69
N ALA A 46 -0.98 -7.57 6.65
CA ALA A 46 0.01 -8.21 7.49
C ALA A 46 0.95 -8.96 6.56
N TYR A 47 2.24 -8.76 6.76
CA TYR A 47 3.27 -9.44 6.00
C TYR A 47 3.94 -10.45 6.89
N GLU A 48 4.51 -11.47 6.29
CA GLU A 48 5.39 -12.33 7.04
C GLU A 48 6.64 -11.55 7.42
N PRO A 49 7.07 -11.62 8.68
CA PRO A 49 8.30 -10.93 9.06
C PRO A 49 9.47 -11.35 8.20
N TYR A 50 10.27 -10.37 7.81
CA TYR A 50 11.48 -10.66 7.07
C TYR A 50 12.60 -10.92 8.09
N VAL A 51 13.26 -12.06 7.94
CA VAL A 51 14.25 -12.48 8.92
C VAL A 51 15.62 -12.41 8.27
N TYR A 52 16.55 -11.73 8.94
CA TYR A 52 17.92 -11.62 8.49
C TYR A 52 18.82 -12.13 9.61
N ASN A 53 19.63 -13.15 9.31
CA ASN A 53 20.51 -13.76 10.30
C ASN A 53 19.74 -14.19 11.54
N GLY A 54 18.54 -14.76 11.34
CA GLY A 54 17.74 -15.27 12.44
C GLY A 54 16.97 -14.21 13.23
N VAL A 55 17.01 -12.96 12.79
CA VAL A 55 16.35 -11.87 13.54
C VAL A 55 15.37 -11.16 12.62
N PRO A 56 14.11 -10.98 13.07
CA PRO A 56 13.17 -10.18 12.29
C PRO A 56 13.64 -8.73 12.21
N VAL A 57 13.57 -8.16 11.02
CA VAL A 57 14.06 -6.80 10.78
C VAL A 57 13.02 -5.99 10.03
N THR A 58 13.16 -4.68 10.10
CA THR A 58 12.34 -3.76 9.32
C THR A 58 12.73 -3.82 7.86
N VAL A 59 11.72 -3.76 6.98
CA VAL A 59 11.94 -3.63 5.54
C VAL A 59 11.46 -2.25 5.15
N ASN A 60 12.35 -1.46 4.56
CA ASN A 60 12.03 -0.07 4.21
C ASN A 60 11.64 0.05 2.76
N ASP A 61 10.85 1.08 2.47
CA ASP A 61 10.57 1.52 1.12
C ASP A 61 9.88 0.45 0.28
N VAL A 62 8.92 -0.23 0.87
CA VAL A 62 8.10 -1.19 0.14
C VAL A 62 7.04 -0.43 -0.62
N THR A 63 6.81 -0.82 -1.87
CA THR A 63 5.86 -0.13 -2.73
C THR A 63 4.75 -1.08 -3.13
N ALA A 64 3.52 -0.60 -3.10
CA ALA A 64 2.37 -1.36 -3.55
C ALA A 64 1.54 -0.49 -4.49
N ARG A 65 1.08 -1.07 -5.59
CA ARG A 65 0.27 -0.37 -6.57
C ARG A 65 -1.13 -0.96 -6.57
N PHE A 66 -2.12 -0.11 -6.40
CA PHE A 66 -3.53 -0.49 -6.45
C PHE A 66 -4.13 0.08 -7.72
N THR A 67 -4.79 -0.78 -8.48
CA THR A 67 -5.47 -0.35 -9.70
C THR A 67 -6.95 -0.53 -9.51
N PHE A 68 -7.71 0.48 -9.90
CA PHE A 68 -9.15 0.48 -9.76
C PHE A 68 -9.79 0.56 -11.13
N LYS A 69 -10.92 -0.10 -11.26
CA LYS A 69 -11.69 -0.03 -12.48
C LYS A 69 -13.16 -0.01 -12.11
N LEU A 70 -13.79 1.09 -12.40
CA LEU A 70 -15.21 1.26 -12.11
C LEU A 70 -15.98 1.16 -13.40
N THR A 71 -17.01 0.36 -13.40
CA THR A 71 -17.83 0.14 -14.58
C THR A 71 -19.27 0.42 -14.24
N GLU A 72 -19.99 0.93 -15.21
CA GLU A 72 -21.41 1.19 -15.02
C GLU A 72 -22.26 0.14 -15.65
#